data_79620b54b067f72359f382d678794314
#
_entry.id   79620b54b067f72359f382d678794314
#
_cell.length_a   1.000
_cell.length_b   1.000
_cell.length_c   1.000
_cell.angle_alpha   90.00
_cell.angle_beta   90.00
_cell.angle_gamma   90.00
#
_symmetry.space_group_name_H-M   'P 1'
#
loop_
_entity.id
_entity.type
_entity.pdbx_description
1 polymer ?
#
loop_
_entity_poly.entity_id
_entity_poly.type
_entity_poly.pdbx_seq_one_letter_code
_entity_poly.pdbx_strand_id
1 'polypeptide(L)'
;MEAIKKIEINKITKIILVSVIGTLLLTISAKIKIPFYPVPMTMQTFVVLFLGIAFGARIGLLTVSLYLFEGIFGLPVFAGTPEKGIGLIYFTGPTGGYLIGFLMAVYIAGSFQYKDIFKNNISEFFINYFKLLLAVSFIYIIGLVWLGTVIGWDLPIFKIGAEPFLLAESFKILILTILAGKINKLKKII
;
A
#
# COMPACT_ATOMS: atom_id res chain seq x y z
N MET A 1 30.35 -5.16 -23.93
CA MET A 1 29.85 -6.12 -22.92
C MET A 1 29.95 -5.56 -21.50
N GLU A 2 31.08 -5.04 -21.04
CA GLU A 2 31.24 -4.48 -19.69
C GLU A 2 30.30 -3.29 -19.36
N ALA A 3 30.11 -2.37 -20.30
CA ALA A 3 29.21 -1.23 -20.09
C ALA A 3 27.75 -1.64 -19.89
N ILE A 4 27.26 -2.64 -20.64
CA ILE A 4 25.91 -3.19 -20.49
C ILE A 4 25.77 -3.86 -19.12
N LYS A 5 26.77 -4.64 -18.71
CA LYS A 5 26.80 -5.32 -17.40
C LYS A 5 26.83 -4.31 -16.25
N LYS A 6 27.56 -3.20 -16.38
CA LYS A 6 27.60 -2.10 -15.40
C LYS A 6 26.27 -1.36 -15.29
N ILE A 7 25.54 -1.16 -16.42
CA ILE A 7 24.22 -0.54 -16.45
C ILE A 7 23.19 -1.42 -15.76
N GLU A 8 23.22 -2.74 -16.01
CA GLU A 8 22.31 -3.71 -15.36
C GLU A 8 22.53 -3.80 -13.84
N ILE A 9 23.79 -3.86 -13.40
CA ILE A 9 24.16 -3.87 -11.98
C ILE A 9 23.63 -2.59 -11.30
N ASN A 10 23.82 -1.43 -11.89
CA ASN A 10 23.33 -0.18 -11.35
C ASN A 10 21.80 -0.17 -11.23
N LYS A 11 21.07 -0.76 -12.18
CA LYS A 11 19.62 -0.86 -12.14
C LYS A 11 19.14 -1.79 -11.02
N ILE A 12 19.73 -2.96 -10.87
CA ILE A 12 19.41 -3.92 -9.80
C ILE A 12 19.66 -3.28 -8.43
N THR A 13 20.80 -2.61 -8.25
CA THR A 13 21.14 -1.93 -6.98
C THR A 13 20.09 -0.87 -6.63
N LYS A 14 19.63 -0.09 -7.61
CA LYS A 14 18.57 0.90 -7.40
C LYS A 14 17.24 0.25 -6.99
N ILE A 15 16.85 -0.85 -7.62
CA ILE A 15 15.63 -1.58 -7.28
C ILE A 15 15.70 -2.09 -5.84
N ILE A 16 16.82 -2.70 -5.45
CA ILE A 16 17.03 -3.21 -4.08
C ILE A 16 16.95 -2.04 -3.09
N LEU A 17 17.67 -0.94 -3.34
CA LEU A 17 17.68 0.22 -2.46
C LEU A 17 16.27 0.80 -2.28
N VAL A 18 15.52 0.98 -3.37
CA VAL A 18 14.15 1.49 -3.34
C VAL A 18 13.23 0.53 -2.59
N SER A 19 13.38 -0.78 -2.78
CA SER A 19 12.57 -1.76 -2.06
C SER A 19 12.84 -1.74 -0.56
N VAL A 20 14.10 -1.69 -0.14
CA VAL A 20 14.47 -1.60 1.30
C VAL A 20 13.97 -0.29 1.92
N ILE A 21 14.16 0.85 1.25
CA ILE A 21 13.62 2.13 1.73
C ILE A 21 12.08 2.07 1.79
N GLY A 22 11.45 1.44 0.81
CA GLY A 22 10.01 1.27 0.75
C GLY A 22 9.46 0.42 1.91
N THR A 23 10.14 -0.67 2.30
CA THR A 23 9.73 -1.48 3.47
C THR A 23 9.89 -0.70 4.78
N LEU A 24 10.95 0.10 4.91
CA LEU A 24 11.12 1.00 6.05
C LEU A 24 9.99 2.04 6.14
N LEU A 25 9.60 2.65 5.01
CA LEU A 25 8.48 3.59 4.96
C LEU A 25 7.16 2.90 5.34
N LEU A 26 6.91 1.68 4.86
CA LEU A 26 5.74 0.88 5.23
C LEU A 26 5.74 0.58 6.73
N THR A 27 6.88 0.20 7.30
CA THR A 27 7.04 -0.08 8.72
C THR A 27 6.76 1.16 9.56
N ILE A 28 7.33 2.31 9.23
CA ILE A 28 7.08 3.58 9.92
C ILE A 28 5.60 3.94 9.81
N SER A 29 5.01 3.86 8.62
CA SER A 29 3.60 4.16 8.40
C SER A 29 2.64 3.23 9.14
N ALA A 30 3.04 1.99 9.40
CA ALA A 30 2.31 1.03 10.23
C ALA A 30 2.24 1.46 11.70
N LYS A 31 3.25 2.17 12.19
CA LYS A 31 3.29 2.66 13.58
C LYS A 31 2.50 3.97 13.75
N ILE A 32 2.23 4.70 12.68
CA ILE A 32 1.32 5.84 12.67
C ILE A 32 -0.10 5.30 12.57
N LYS A 33 -0.73 5.04 13.72
CA LYS A 33 -2.02 4.36 13.80
C LYS A 33 -3.00 5.03 14.76
N ILE A 34 -4.30 4.95 14.42
CA ILE A 34 -5.40 5.17 15.36
C ILE A 34 -5.92 3.77 15.74
N PRO A 35 -5.96 3.44 17.04
CA PRO A 35 -6.21 2.08 17.51
C PRO A 35 -7.71 1.73 17.49
N PHE A 36 -8.30 1.58 16.32
CA PHE A 36 -9.60 0.95 16.19
C PHE A 36 -9.52 -0.56 16.42
N TYR A 37 -10.59 -1.14 16.89
CA TYR A 37 -10.73 -2.60 17.08
C TYR A 37 -11.80 -3.13 16.10
N PRO A 38 -11.61 -4.28 15.46
CA PRO A 38 -10.47 -5.21 15.54
C PRO A 38 -9.27 -4.79 14.65
N VAL A 39 -9.46 -3.90 13.69
CA VAL A 39 -8.45 -3.47 12.71
C VAL A 39 -8.04 -2.02 12.99
N PRO A 40 -6.74 -1.72 13.16
CA PRO A 40 -6.29 -0.35 13.36
C PRO A 40 -6.29 0.43 12.04
N MET A 41 -6.61 1.71 12.09
CA MET A 41 -6.40 2.64 10.98
C MET A 41 -4.93 3.07 10.97
N THR A 42 -4.25 2.95 9.82
CA THR A 42 -2.82 3.29 9.68
C THR A 42 -2.57 4.20 8.49
N MET A 43 -1.36 4.77 8.41
CA MET A 43 -0.89 5.49 7.21
C MET A 43 -0.39 4.55 6.10
N GLN A 44 -0.43 3.23 6.28
CA GLN A 44 0.12 2.26 5.32
C GLN A 44 -0.54 2.33 3.94
N THR A 45 -1.86 2.51 3.86
CA THR A 45 -2.59 2.62 2.59
C THR A 45 -2.05 3.76 1.73
N PHE A 46 -1.72 4.90 2.36
CA PHE A 46 -1.07 6.03 1.68
C PHE A 46 0.29 5.62 1.08
N VAL A 47 1.14 4.94 1.86
CA VAL A 47 2.48 4.52 1.40
C VAL A 47 2.39 3.44 0.34
N VAL A 48 1.46 2.48 0.45
CA VAL A 48 1.21 1.45 -0.56
C VAL A 48 0.88 2.08 -1.92
N LEU A 49 -0.07 3.01 -1.94
CA LEU A 49 -0.44 3.72 -3.17
C LEU A 49 0.70 4.58 -3.70
N PHE A 50 1.40 5.30 -2.80
CA PHE A 50 2.58 6.10 -3.15
C PHE A 50 3.64 5.25 -3.87
N LEU A 51 3.98 4.08 -3.33
CA LEU A 51 4.97 3.17 -3.92
C LEU A 51 4.54 2.71 -5.32
N GLY A 52 3.26 2.39 -5.52
CA GLY A 52 2.71 2.06 -6.82
C GLY A 52 2.85 3.22 -7.82
N ILE A 53 2.44 4.43 -7.44
CA ILE A 53 2.53 5.63 -8.29
C ILE A 53 3.99 5.95 -8.61
N ALA A 54 4.87 5.92 -7.60
CA ALA A 54 6.26 6.38 -7.70
C ALA A 54 7.15 5.44 -8.52
N PHE A 55 6.98 4.12 -8.36
CA PHE A 55 7.92 3.13 -8.88
C PHE A 55 7.26 2.12 -9.84
N GLY A 56 5.95 2.21 -10.01
CA GLY A 56 5.19 1.33 -10.91
C GLY A 56 4.84 -0.03 -10.29
N ALA A 57 4.03 -0.81 -11.02
CA ALA A 57 3.45 -2.05 -10.53
C ALA A 57 4.50 -3.09 -10.11
N ARG A 58 5.55 -3.30 -10.91
CA ARG A 58 6.56 -4.34 -10.66
C ARG A 58 7.37 -4.09 -9.40
N ILE A 59 7.91 -2.88 -9.26
CA ILE A 59 8.77 -2.52 -8.11
C ILE A 59 7.92 -2.31 -6.87
N GLY A 60 6.75 -1.69 -7.00
CA GLY A 60 5.80 -1.57 -5.91
C GLY A 60 5.38 -2.92 -5.35
N LEU A 61 5.03 -3.87 -6.23
CA LEU A 61 4.66 -5.24 -5.82
C LEU A 61 5.84 -5.94 -5.12
N LEU A 62 7.06 -5.85 -5.68
CA LEU A 62 8.27 -6.40 -5.06
C LEU A 62 8.48 -5.83 -3.65
N THR A 63 8.35 -4.51 -3.49
CA THR A 63 8.53 -3.82 -2.21
C THR A 63 7.50 -4.25 -1.18
N VAL A 64 6.22 -4.28 -1.54
CA VAL A 64 5.15 -4.73 -0.63
C VAL A 64 5.30 -6.21 -0.30
N SER A 65 5.66 -7.06 -1.27
CA SER A 65 5.94 -8.47 -1.01
C SER A 65 7.09 -8.64 -0.03
N LEU A 66 8.19 -7.92 -0.21
CA LEU A 66 9.32 -7.94 0.72
C LEU A 66 8.88 -7.54 2.14
N TYR A 67 8.12 -6.46 2.29
CA TYR A 67 7.55 -6.03 3.56
C TYR A 67 6.70 -7.12 4.23
N LEU A 68 5.86 -7.82 3.46
CA LEU A 68 5.06 -8.91 3.99
C LEU A 68 5.92 -10.10 4.43
N PHE A 69 6.96 -10.44 3.65
CA PHE A 69 7.92 -11.47 4.03
C PHE A 69 8.68 -11.11 5.30
N GLU A 70 9.17 -9.88 5.43
CA GLU A 70 9.81 -9.38 6.67
C GLU A 70 8.91 -9.65 7.89
N GLY A 71 7.62 -9.33 7.78
CA GLY A 71 6.67 -9.57 8.86
C GLY A 71 6.39 -11.05 9.12
N ILE A 72 6.27 -11.88 8.07
CA ILE A 72 6.08 -13.34 8.20
C ILE A 72 7.27 -14.00 8.90
N PHE A 73 8.48 -13.55 8.61
CA PHE A 73 9.70 -14.05 9.25
C PHE A 73 9.94 -13.50 10.66
N GLY A 74 8.97 -12.77 11.21
CA GLY A 74 8.97 -12.37 12.61
C GLY A 74 9.52 -10.98 12.90
N LEU A 75 9.85 -10.18 11.88
CA LEU A 75 10.19 -8.78 12.11
C LEU A 75 8.94 -7.99 12.54
N PRO A 76 9.03 -7.11 13.56
CA PRO A 76 7.87 -6.40 14.12
C PRO A 76 7.45 -5.20 13.25
N VAL A 77 7.28 -5.44 11.95
CA VAL A 77 6.99 -4.40 10.94
C VAL A 77 5.51 -4.01 10.86
N PHE A 78 4.59 -4.88 11.28
CA PHE A 78 3.15 -4.63 11.19
C PHE A 78 2.61 -3.72 12.30
N ALA A 79 1.42 -3.15 12.11
CA ALA A 79 0.81 -2.17 12.99
C ALA A 79 0.55 -2.65 14.43
N GLY A 80 0.23 -3.93 14.61
CA GLY A 80 -0.09 -4.54 15.90
C GLY A 80 1.05 -5.35 16.49
N THR A 81 2.24 -5.34 15.90
CA THR A 81 3.38 -6.12 16.41
C THR A 81 4.18 -5.32 17.44
N PRO A 82 4.70 -5.95 18.49
CA PRO A 82 4.56 -7.39 18.85
C PRO A 82 3.25 -7.74 19.61
N GLU A 83 2.46 -6.77 20.03
CA GLU A 83 1.33 -6.91 20.96
C GLU A 83 0.25 -7.91 20.50
N LYS A 84 -0.03 -7.96 19.19
CA LYS A 84 -1.02 -8.86 18.56
C LYS A 84 -0.36 -10.10 17.92
N GLY A 85 0.86 -10.45 18.34
CA GLY A 85 1.65 -11.54 17.77
C GLY A 85 2.63 -11.08 16.70
N ILE A 86 3.51 -11.98 16.30
CA ILE A 86 4.56 -11.81 15.30
C ILE A 86 4.52 -12.96 14.28
N GLY A 87 5.05 -12.71 13.10
CA GLY A 87 5.14 -13.73 12.06
C GLY A 87 3.78 -14.13 11.50
N LEU A 88 3.63 -15.41 11.18
CA LEU A 88 2.40 -15.97 10.63
C LEU A 88 1.17 -15.78 11.53
N ILE A 89 1.35 -15.76 12.85
CA ILE A 89 0.25 -15.56 13.81
C ILE A 89 -0.44 -14.22 13.57
N TYR A 90 0.32 -13.17 13.25
CA TYR A 90 -0.27 -11.87 12.93
C TYR A 90 -1.10 -11.93 11.64
N PHE A 91 -0.65 -12.71 10.65
CA PHE A 91 -1.36 -12.87 9.37
C PHE A 91 -2.70 -13.59 9.50
N THR A 92 -2.82 -14.52 10.43
CA THR A 92 -4.08 -15.23 10.70
C THR A 92 -5.10 -14.39 11.45
N GLY A 93 -4.69 -13.23 11.97
CA GLY A 93 -5.56 -12.28 12.66
C GLY A 93 -6.44 -11.43 11.73
N PRO A 94 -7.28 -10.57 12.30
CA PRO A 94 -8.27 -9.74 11.57
C PRO A 94 -7.69 -8.84 10.47
N THR A 95 -6.41 -8.46 10.57
CA THR A 95 -5.74 -7.56 9.62
C THR A 95 -5.12 -8.27 8.42
N GLY A 96 -5.01 -9.61 8.44
CA GLY A 96 -4.31 -10.38 7.39
C GLY A 96 -4.82 -10.13 5.98
N GLY A 97 -6.13 -10.11 5.79
CA GLY A 97 -6.73 -9.84 4.48
C GLY A 97 -6.42 -8.45 3.93
N TYR A 98 -6.35 -7.42 4.78
CA TYR A 98 -5.96 -6.07 4.36
C TYR A 98 -4.50 -6.02 3.90
N LEU A 99 -3.61 -6.77 4.55
CA LEU A 99 -2.21 -6.90 4.15
C LEU A 99 -2.07 -7.58 2.78
N ILE A 100 -2.85 -8.63 2.53
CA ILE A 100 -2.94 -9.27 1.20
C ILE A 100 -3.49 -8.26 0.18
N GLY A 101 -4.50 -7.49 0.56
CA GLY A 101 -5.07 -6.43 -0.26
C GLY A 101 -4.06 -5.37 -0.71
N PHE A 102 -3.00 -5.12 0.07
CA PHE A 102 -1.92 -4.19 -0.31
C PHE A 102 -1.21 -4.60 -1.60
N LEU A 103 -1.04 -5.90 -1.85
CA LEU A 103 -0.45 -6.42 -3.09
C LEU A 103 -1.28 -6.02 -4.31
N MET A 104 -2.60 -6.18 -4.23
CA MET A 104 -3.51 -5.78 -5.30
C MET A 104 -3.53 -4.26 -5.48
N ALA A 105 -3.60 -3.52 -4.39
CA ALA A 105 -3.66 -2.06 -4.43
C ALA A 105 -2.40 -1.44 -5.03
N VAL A 106 -1.20 -1.89 -4.63
CA VAL A 106 0.06 -1.38 -5.16
C VAL A 106 0.22 -1.72 -6.65
N TYR A 107 -0.21 -2.92 -7.05
CA TYR A 107 -0.17 -3.35 -8.45
C TYR A 107 -1.09 -2.49 -9.31
N ILE A 108 -2.35 -2.32 -8.90
CA ILE A 108 -3.35 -1.52 -9.62
C ILE A 108 -2.90 -0.05 -9.70
N ALA A 109 -2.51 0.56 -8.57
CA ALA A 109 -2.03 1.93 -8.55
C ALA A 109 -0.79 2.11 -9.43
N GLY A 110 0.13 1.14 -9.43
CA GLY A 110 1.36 1.18 -10.22
C GLY A 110 1.16 0.95 -11.71
N SER A 111 0.07 0.28 -12.12
CA SER A 111 -0.25 -0.01 -13.51
C SER A 111 -0.78 1.23 -14.26
N PHE A 112 -1.27 2.22 -13.56
CA PHE A 112 -1.78 3.44 -14.17
C PHE A 112 -0.68 4.48 -14.42
N GLN A 113 -0.95 5.36 -15.41
CA GLN A 113 -0.23 6.62 -15.61
C GLN A 113 -1.05 7.74 -14.98
N TYR A 114 -0.35 8.65 -14.28
CA TYR A 114 -0.96 9.80 -13.61
C TYR A 114 -0.46 11.09 -14.26
N LYS A 115 -1.40 11.94 -14.65
CA LYS A 115 -1.09 13.24 -15.20
C LYS A 115 -1.07 14.32 -14.13
N ASP A 116 -0.25 15.35 -14.37
CA ASP A 116 -0.11 16.48 -13.46
C ASP A 116 -1.34 17.39 -13.58
N ILE A 117 -2.16 17.47 -12.54
CA ILE A 117 -3.40 18.26 -12.52
C ILE A 117 -3.16 19.75 -12.67
N PHE A 118 -1.98 20.25 -12.26
CA PHE A 118 -1.63 21.67 -12.37
C PHE A 118 -1.26 22.07 -13.81
N LYS A 119 -1.00 21.10 -14.70
CA LYS A 119 -0.66 21.31 -16.09
C LYS A 119 -1.76 20.91 -17.06
N ASN A 120 -2.82 20.27 -16.56
CA ASN A 120 -3.90 19.71 -17.34
C ASN A 120 -5.25 20.16 -16.80
N ASN A 121 -6.34 19.69 -17.41
CA ASN A 121 -7.68 20.04 -17.04
C ASN A 121 -8.11 19.38 -15.72
N ILE A 122 -9.13 19.98 -15.07
CA ILE A 122 -9.72 19.45 -13.84
C ILE A 122 -10.23 18.01 -13.97
N SER A 123 -10.56 17.56 -15.19
CA SER A 123 -10.93 16.18 -15.46
C SER A 123 -9.86 15.17 -15.04
N GLU A 124 -8.57 15.52 -15.15
CA GLU A 124 -7.46 14.64 -14.75
C GLU A 124 -7.41 14.44 -13.22
N PHE A 125 -7.92 15.40 -12.45
CA PHE A 125 -8.10 15.23 -11.02
C PHE A 125 -9.07 14.07 -10.72
N PHE A 126 -10.26 14.09 -11.33
CA PHE A 126 -11.25 13.03 -11.13
C PHE A 126 -10.74 11.68 -11.65
N ILE A 127 -10.07 11.65 -12.81
CA ILE A 127 -9.49 10.43 -13.35
C ILE A 127 -8.45 9.84 -12.41
N ASN A 128 -7.53 10.65 -11.88
CA ASN A 128 -6.52 10.20 -10.93
C ASN A 128 -7.16 9.73 -9.62
N TYR A 129 -8.18 10.44 -9.13
CA TYR A 129 -8.92 10.09 -7.92
C TYR A 129 -9.58 8.71 -8.05
N PHE A 130 -10.31 8.48 -9.15
CA PHE A 130 -10.98 7.20 -9.38
C PHE A 130 -10.01 6.03 -9.57
N LYS A 131 -8.83 6.25 -10.19
CA LYS A 131 -7.78 5.23 -10.26
C LYS A 131 -7.30 4.80 -8.87
N LEU A 132 -7.09 5.76 -7.97
CA LEU A 132 -6.65 5.48 -6.60
C LEU A 132 -7.77 4.88 -5.76
N LEU A 133 -9.00 5.34 -5.94
CA LEU A 133 -10.17 4.76 -5.29
C LEU A 133 -10.35 3.29 -5.69
N LEU A 134 -10.21 2.97 -6.98
CA LEU A 134 -10.22 1.59 -7.47
C LEU A 134 -9.12 0.76 -6.81
N ALA A 135 -7.91 1.28 -6.69
CA ALA A 135 -6.81 0.55 -6.05
C ALA A 135 -7.10 0.27 -4.57
N VAL A 136 -7.59 1.26 -3.82
CA VAL A 136 -7.94 1.12 -2.39
C VAL A 136 -9.11 0.16 -2.18
N SER A 137 -10.10 0.15 -3.07
CA SER A 137 -11.27 -0.73 -2.93
C SER A 137 -10.88 -2.20 -2.79
N PHE A 138 -9.82 -2.65 -3.46
CA PHE A 138 -9.32 -4.01 -3.34
C PHE A 138 -8.76 -4.34 -1.95
N ILE A 139 -8.19 -3.35 -1.24
CA ILE A 139 -7.76 -3.55 0.16
C ILE A 139 -8.98 -3.89 1.02
N TYR A 140 -10.06 -3.13 0.85
CA TYR A 140 -11.28 -3.33 1.64
C TYR A 140 -12.06 -4.56 1.21
N ILE A 141 -12.16 -4.86 -0.09
CA ILE A 141 -12.84 -6.08 -0.56
C ILE A 141 -12.19 -7.32 0.05
N ILE A 142 -10.87 -7.47 -0.11
CA ILE A 142 -10.13 -8.62 0.42
C ILE A 142 -10.11 -8.60 1.95
N GLY A 143 -9.92 -7.42 2.54
CA GLY A 143 -9.87 -7.23 3.99
C GLY A 143 -11.18 -7.56 4.69
N LEU A 144 -12.33 -7.13 4.15
CA LEU A 144 -13.66 -7.40 4.74
C LEU A 144 -14.06 -8.86 4.59
N VAL A 145 -13.77 -9.47 3.43
CA VAL A 145 -14.01 -10.91 3.24
C VAL A 145 -13.20 -11.71 4.27
N TRP A 146 -11.93 -11.40 4.42
CA TRP A 146 -11.07 -12.04 5.41
C TRP A 146 -11.57 -11.80 6.84
N LEU A 147 -11.89 -10.55 7.17
CA LEU A 147 -12.39 -10.18 8.49
C LEU A 147 -13.63 -10.99 8.85
N GLY A 148 -14.62 -11.08 7.95
CA GLY A 148 -15.83 -11.87 8.15
C GLY A 148 -15.55 -13.36 8.39
N THR A 149 -14.54 -13.93 7.71
CA THR A 149 -14.14 -15.33 7.92
C THR A 149 -13.45 -15.55 9.27
N VAL A 150 -12.73 -14.54 9.78
CA VAL A 150 -11.98 -14.66 11.05
C VAL A 150 -12.84 -14.40 12.28
N ILE A 151 -13.73 -13.38 12.24
CA ILE A 151 -14.50 -12.98 13.42
C ILE A 151 -15.99 -13.38 13.36
N GLY A 152 -16.44 -13.96 12.23
CA GLY A 152 -17.82 -14.37 12.00
C GLY A 152 -18.65 -13.34 11.23
N TRP A 153 -19.55 -13.84 10.38
CA TRP A 153 -20.41 -13.02 9.53
C TRP A 153 -21.66 -12.50 10.24
N ASP A 154 -21.90 -12.94 11.48
CA ASP A 154 -23.00 -12.45 12.32
C ASP A 154 -22.76 -11.02 12.82
N LEU A 155 -21.52 -10.53 12.74
CA LEU A 155 -21.13 -9.17 13.10
C LEU A 155 -21.30 -8.23 11.90
N PRO A 156 -21.52 -6.92 12.15
CA PRO A 156 -21.63 -5.92 11.09
C PRO A 156 -20.26 -5.58 10.48
N ILE A 157 -19.73 -6.51 9.67
CA ILE A 157 -18.34 -6.50 9.16
C ILE A 157 -17.97 -5.18 8.48
N PHE A 158 -18.84 -4.62 7.63
CA PHE A 158 -18.59 -3.35 6.97
C PHE A 158 -18.46 -2.20 7.99
N LYS A 159 -19.35 -2.16 8.97
CA LYS A 159 -19.39 -1.10 10.00
C LYS A 159 -18.13 -1.06 10.86
N ILE A 160 -17.52 -2.22 11.14
CA ILE A 160 -16.33 -2.31 11.99
C ILE A 160 -15.03 -2.37 11.19
N GLY A 161 -15.06 -2.83 9.94
CA GLY A 161 -13.87 -3.05 9.11
C GLY A 161 -13.64 -2.01 8.01
N ALA A 162 -14.62 -1.15 7.68
CA ALA A 162 -14.48 -0.15 6.64
C ALA A 162 -14.98 1.26 7.06
N GLU A 163 -16.20 1.37 7.59
CA GLU A 163 -16.87 2.64 7.85
C GLU A 163 -16.00 3.65 8.63
N PRO A 164 -15.30 3.28 9.73
CA PRO A 164 -14.48 4.22 10.50
C PRO A 164 -13.30 4.79 9.72
N PHE A 165 -12.90 4.11 8.63
CA PHE A 165 -11.71 4.46 7.85
C PHE A 165 -12.03 5.32 6.63
N LEU A 166 -13.28 5.31 6.13
CA LEU A 166 -13.66 5.94 4.85
C LEU A 166 -13.26 7.40 4.76
N LEU A 167 -13.46 8.17 5.83
CA LEU A 167 -13.10 9.59 5.85
C LEU A 167 -11.59 9.78 5.71
N ALA A 168 -10.80 9.06 6.50
CA ALA A 168 -9.35 9.16 6.47
C ALA A 168 -8.77 8.64 5.14
N GLU A 169 -9.34 7.58 4.57
CA GLU A 169 -8.95 7.09 3.25
C GLU A 169 -9.24 8.11 2.15
N SER A 170 -10.40 8.79 2.22
CA SER A 170 -10.75 9.85 1.28
C SER A 170 -9.73 10.98 1.31
N PHE A 171 -9.27 11.41 2.49
CA PHE A 171 -8.20 12.41 2.62
C PHE A 171 -6.85 11.93 2.07
N LYS A 172 -6.46 10.70 2.34
CA LYS A 172 -5.21 10.11 1.81
C LYS A 172 -5.24 10.06 0.29
N ILE A 173 -6.34 9.58 -0.29
CA ILE A 173 -6.54 9.52 -1.74
C ILE A 173 -6.51 10.93 -2.33
N LEU A 174 -7.17 11.91 -1.70
CA LEU A 174 -7.18 13.30 -2.15
C LEU A 174 -5.76 13.88 -2.25
N ILE A 175 -4.97 13.74 -1.19
CA ILE A 175 -3.57 14.22 -1.16
C ILE A 175 -2.76 13.55 -2.27
N LEU A 176 -2.87 12.22 -2.38
CA LEU A 176 -2.16 11.49 -3.43
C LEU A 176 -2.61 11.88 -4.82
N THR A 177 -3.90 12.13 -5.05
CA THR A 177 -4.45 12.59 -6.33
C THR A 177 -3.79 13.90 -6.77
N ILE A 178 -3.66 14.86 -5.83
CA ILE A 178 -3.02 16.15 -6.09
C ILE A 178 -1.54 15.97 -6.47
N LEU A 179 -0.86 15.06 -5.80
CA LEU A 179 0.57 14.83 -5.97
C LEU A 179 0.91 13.81 -7.05
N ALA A 180 -0.06 12.99 -7.49
CA ALA A 180 0.16 11.80 -8.32
C ALA A 180 0.97 12.09 -9.59
N GLY A 181 0.67 13.17 -10.30
CA GLY A 181 1.39 13.53 -11.51
C GLY A 181 2.87 13.89 -11.27
N LYS A 182 3.18 14.49 -10.12
CA LYS A 182 4.56 14.77 -9.70
C LYS A 182 5.28 13.49 -9.27
N ILE A 183 4.61 12.68 -8.44
CA ILE A 183 5.12 11.38 -7.95
C ILE A 183 5.39 10.43 -9.11
N ASN A 184 4.50 10.36 -10.10
CA ASN A 184 4.64 9.48 -11.27
C ASN A 184 5.94 9.73 -12.08
N LYS A 185 6.53 10.93 -11.97
CA LYS A 185 7.82 11.24 -12.61
C LYS A 185 8.99 10.46 -12.01
N LEU A 186 8.85 9.99 -10.76
CA LEU A 186 9.87 9.18 -10.08
C LEU A 186 10.10 7.83 -10.76
N LYS A 187 9.11 7.31 -11.53
CA LYS A 187 9.28 6.09 -12.35
C LYS A 187 10.48 6.17 -13.30
N LYS A 188 10.91 7.38 -13.69
CA LYS A 188 12.03 7.59 -14.60
C LYS A 188 13.41 7.43 -13.92
N ILE A 189 13.46 7.35 -12.59
CA ILE A 189 14.72 7.24 -11.82
C ILE A 189 15.28 5.81 -11.87
N ILE A 190 14.43 4.83 -12.13
CA ILE A 190 14.73 3.39 -12.16
C ILE A 190 14.53 2.87 -13.57
#